data_19c9e85d5c322c1d49b99cd4afe640d5
#
_entry.id   19c9e85d5c322c1d49b99cd4afe640d5
#
_cell.length_a   1.000
_cell.length_b   1.000
_cell.length_c   1.000
_cell.angle_alpha   90.00
_cell.angle_beta   90.00
_cell.angle_gamma   90.00
#
_symmetry.space_group_name_H-M   'P 1'
#
loop_
_entity.id
_entity.type
_entity.pdbx_description
1 polymer ?
#
loop_
_entity_poly.entity_id
_entity_poly.type
_entity_poly.pdbx_seq_one_letter_code
_entity_poly.pdbx_strand_id
1 'polypeptide(L)'
;MASTLISPGVLALENDQSFISQQPVVVGAAIIGPTVKGPVEVPTIVTTYSQYQNIFGTTFTTASNAYTYFTSIAAYNYFANGGDSLLVTRVVSGSYTSATNAISGSNTSGSFILETISEGIIMNSSSSLDTSGSLASGSIDNVRWEIQNSSTSSGTFTLLVRQGNDTTVSPIVLETWTNLSLDPFAPNYIAKVIGDVDNVYNSTFNQIMLTGSFANASKYIRVKSVVNPTPNYFDNNGVAKAQFTGFIPNNQSGSFSGATGTLATNGQFYDAITDGNRSQGIPSGSYTNMISLLSNADDYQFNVLLTPGLFNSLQTSTVTTIIANTENRGDNIYVLDLVPYNSSVTATTTQAISRNTSYATSYWPWVQVVDPDLGYRVWVPASTVIGGVYAYNDTVSEPWFAPAGINRGGLSQVVRAEQKLSQASRDTLYTNKVNPIATFPGTGVVVYGQKTLQTRASALDRVNVRRLLIALKSYISQISNTLVFEQNTIATRNAFLSQVN
;
A
#
# COMPACT_ATOMS: atom_id res chain seq x y z
N MET A 1 9.81 30.56 -22.66
CA MET A 1 10.37 31.92 -22.67
C MET A 1 9.23 32.84 -22.28
N ALA A 2 9.32 33.47 -21.12
CA ALA A 2 8.33 34.48 -20.73
C ALA A 2 8.57 35.75 -21.63
N SER A 3 7.58 36.13 -22.43
CA SER A 3 7.64 37.36 -23.19
C SER A 3 7.43 38.54 -22.25
N THR A 4 8.48 39.32 -22.02
CA THR A 4 8.39 40.61 -21.32
C THR A 4 7.81 41.64 -22.28
N LEU A 5 6.66 42.23 -21.96
CA LEU A 5 6.12 43.38 -22.65
C LEU A 5 7.01 44.62 -22.40
N ILE A 6 7.62 45.14 -23.46
CA ILE A 6 8.51 46.33 -23.38
C ILE A 6 7.70 47.61 -23.64
N SER A 7 6.50 47.52 -24.21
CA SER A 7 5.59 48.66 -24.46
C SER A 7 4.28 48.50 -23.67
N PRO A 8 3.52 49.57 -23.40
CA PRO A 8 2.24 49.46 -22.74
C PRO A 8 1.30 48.49 -23.50
N GLY A 9 0.89 47.43 -22.85
CA GLY A 9 0.01 46.40 -23.39
C GLY A 9 -0.56 45.53 -22.27
N VAL A 10 -1.62 44.80 -22.59
CA VAL A 10 -2.22 43.82 -21.65
C VAL A 10 -1.65 42.43 -21.95
N LEU A 11 -0.94 41.83 -20.99
CA LEU A 11 -0.52 40.46 -21.06
C LEU A 11 -1.59 39.60 -20.41
N ALA A 12 -2.34 38.83 -21.16
CA ALA A 12 -3.21 37.80 -20.64
C ALA A 12 -2.37 36.53 -20.49
N LEU A 13 -2.19 36.10 -19.26
CA LEU A 13 -1.57 34.81 -18.92
C LEU A 13 -2.68 33.81 -18.57
N GLU A 14 -2.78 32.79 -19.38
CA GLU A 14 -3.58 31.61 -19.03
C GLU A 14 -2.81 30.76 -18.01
N ASN A 15 -3.34 30.66 -16.83
CA ASN A 15 -2.81 29.78 -15.79
C ASN A 15 -3.82 28.66 -15.62
N ASP A 16 -3.55 27.50 -16.22
CA ASP A 16 -4.37 26.32 -16.05
C ASP A 16 -4.16 25.78 -14.63
N GLN A 17 -5.15 25.98 -13.77
CA GLN A 17 -5.23 25.44 -12.41
C GLN A 17 -6.19 24.24 -12.34
N SER A 18 -6.60 23.71 -13.49
CA SER A 18 -7.41 22.49 -13.51
C SER A 18 -6.56 21.31 -13.04
N PHE A 19 -6.87 20.83 -11.86
CA PHE A 19 -6.45 19.51 -11.43
C PHE A 19 -7.19 18.49 -12.30
N ILE A 20 -6.49 17.86 -13.22
CA ILE A 20 -6.98 16.64 -13.84
C ILE A 20 -6.91 15.60 -12.72
N SER A 21 -8.04 15.32 -12.07
CA SER A 21 -8.14 14.16 -11.20
C SER A 21 -7.88 12.94 -12.08
N GLN A 22 -6.78 12.25 -11.82
CA GLN A 22 -6.54 10.98 -12.48
C GLN A 22 -7.73 10.07 -12.17
N GLN A 23 -8.30 9.44 -13.19
CA GLN A 23 -9.33 8.45 -12.97
C GLN A 23 -8.76 7.34 -12.05
N PRO A 24 -9.53 6.84 -11.07
CA PRO A 24 -9.06 5.81 -10.18
C PRO A 24 -8.62 4.60 -11.01
N VAL A 25 -7.40 4.15 -10.74
CA VAL A 25 -6.87 2.95 -11.39
C VAL A 25 -7.58 1.74 -10.80
N VAL A 26 -8.21 0.94 -11.65
CA VAL A 26 -8.81 -0.32 -11.22
C VAL A 26 -7.69 -1.27 -10.81
N VAL A 27 -7.69 -1.66 -9.54
CA VAL A 27 -6.68 -2.53 -8.94
C VAL A 27 -7.24 -3.94 -8.81
N GLY A 28 -6.43 -4.95 -9.05
CA GLY A 28 -6.87 -6.36 -8.94
C GLY A 28 -7.25 -6.75 -7.51
N ALA A 29 -6.47 -6.33 -6.53
CA ALA A 29 -6.76 -6.62 -5.12
C ALA A 29 -6.37 -5.46 -4.20
N ALA A 30 -7.03 -5.37 -3.04
CA ALA A 30 -6.66 -4.48 -1.95
C ALA A 30 -6.30 -5.30 -0.71
N ILE A 31 -5.23 -4.90 -0.01
CA ILE A 31 -4.81 -5.48 1.28
C ILE A 31 -4.81 -4.39 2.33
N ILE A 32 -5.49 -4.65 3.45
CA ILE A 32 -5.38 -3.84 4.67
C ILE A 32 -4.64 -4.66 5.71
N GLY A 33 -3.53 -4.13 6.21
CA GLY A 33 -2.77 -4.83 7.24
C GLY A 33 -1.52 -4.08 7.70
N PRO A 34 -0.82 -4.60 8.71
CA PRO A 34 0.44 -4.03 9.19
C PRO A 34 1.57 -4.24 8.18
N THR A 35 2.47 -3.27 8.11
CA THR A 35 3.70 -3.32 7.34
C THR A 35 4.86 -2.76 8.15
N VAL A 36 6.10 -3.03 7.74
CA VAL A 36 7.29 -2.62 8.48
C VAL A 36 7.53 -1.12 8.40
N LYS A 37 7.36 -0.54 7.23
CA LYS A 37 7.49 0.90 6.94
C LYS A 37 6.42 1.34 5.95
N GLY A 38 6.51 2.54 5.43
CA GLY A 38 5.58 3.11 4.46
C GLY A 38 4.64 4.15 5.07
N PRO A 39 3.86 4.81 4.24
CA PRO A 39 2.87 5.80 4.69
C PRO A 39 1.76 5.11 5.49
N VAL A 40 1.37 5.73 6.61
CA VAL A 40 0.32 5.21 7.49
C VAL A 40 -1.03 5.73 7.04
N GLU A 41 -2.02 4.84 6.97
CA GLU A 41 -3.40 5.18 6.60
C GLU A 41 -3.54 5.82 5.20
N VAL A 42 -2.54 5.64 4.32
CA VAL A 42 -2.57 6.13 2.93
C VAL A 42 -2.56 4.94 1.97
N PRO A 43 -3.68 4.67 1.27
CA PRO A 43 -3.74 3.63 0.27
C PRO A 43 -2.73 3.88 -0.85
N THR A 44 -1.85 2.94 -1.09
CA THR A 44 -0.75 3.06 -2.05
C THR A 44 -0.79 1.90 -3.03
N ILE A 45 -0.78 2.20 -4.33
CA ILE A 45 -0.76 1.20 -5.39
C ILE A 45 0.68 0.74 -5.63
N VAL A 46 0.87 -0.56 -5.65
CA VAL A 46 2.14 -1.21 -6.02
C VAL A 46 1.89 -2.19 -7.17
N THR A 47 2.83 -2.27 -8.11
CA THR A 47 2.71 -3.08 -9.33
C THR A 47 3.67 -4.26 -9.37
N THR A 48 4.60 -4.33 -8.44
CA THR A 48 5.55 -5.43 -8.30
C THR A 48 5.87 -5.69 -6.83
N TYR A 49 6.33 -6.92 -6.52
CA TYR A 49 6.78 -7.23 -5.17
C TYR A 49 8.00 -6.40 -4.76
N SER A 50 8.93 -6.13 -5.68
CA SER A 50 10.09 -5.25 -5.40
C SER A 50 9.66 -3.83 -5.05
N GLN A 51 8.63 -3.30 -5.70
CA GLN A 51 8.07 -1.99 -5.33
C GLN A 51 7.42 -2.05 -3.94
N TYR A 52 6.70 -3.13 -3.62
CA TYR A 52 6.17 -3.35 -2.28
C TYR A 52 7.29 -3.36 -1.22
N GLN A 53 8.37 -4.11 -1.44
CA GLN A 53 9.52 -4.18 -0.54
C GLN A 53 10.15 -2.79 -0.30
N ASN A 54 10.30 -2.01 -1.35
CA ASN A 54 10.90 -0.67 -1.26
C ASN A 54 10.04 0.29 -0.42
N ILE A 55 8.71 0.26 -0.58
CA ILE A 55 7.79 1.17 0.08
C ILE A 55 7.43 0.68 1.49
N PHE A 56 7.08 -0.61 1.65
CA PHE A 56 6.49 -1.16 2.86
C PHE A 56 7.45 -2.01 3.70
N GLY A 57 8.63 -2.31 3.18
CA GLY A 57 9.57 -3.23 3.81
C GLY A 57 9.07 -4.67 3.79
N THR A 58 9.81 -5.57 4.38
CA THR A 58 9.45 -7.01 4.40
C THR A 58 9.50 -7.59 5.79
N THR A 59 10.66 -7.51 6.44
CA THR A 59 10.94 -8.12 7.73
C THR A 59 11.32 -7.07 8.76
N PHE A 60 11.04 -7.36 10.01
CA PHE A 60 11.52 -6.56 11.13
C PHE A 60 12.07 -7.45 12.22
N THR A 61 13.00 -6.93 13.01
CA THR A 61 13.64 -7.69 14.09
C THR A 61 13.18 -7.15 15.45
N THR A 62 12.77 -8.04 16.32
CA THR A 62 12.46 -7.73 17.70
C THR A 62 12.93 -8.87 18.61
N ALA A 63 13.55 -8.57 19.75
CA ALA A 63 14.11 -9.55 20.67
C ALA A 63 15.02 -10.60 19.99
N SER A 64 15.86 -10.16 19.05
CA SER A 64 16.81 -11.00 18.27
C SER A 64 16.17 -11.99 17.29
N ASN A 65 14.86 -11.93 17.07
CA ASN A 65 14.17 -12.72 16.06
C ASN A 65 13.65 -11.83 14.96
N ALA A 66 13.69 -12.35 13.73
CA ALA A 66 13.12 -11.67 12.56
C ALA A 66 11.70 -12.20 12.28
N TYR A 67 10.81 -11.30 11.89
CA TYR A 67 9.39 -11.57 11.63
C TYR A 67 8.96 -10.92 10.32
N THR A 68 7.98 -11.55 9.67
CA THR A 68 7.32 -11.02 8.46
C THR A 68 5.83 -10.92 8.71
N TYR A 69 5.22 -9.77 8.43
CA TYR A 69 3.77 -9.62 8.51
C TYR A 69 3.06 -10.43 7.43
N PHE A 70 1.86 -10.93 7.73
CA PHE A 70 1.03 -11.64 6.75
C PHE A 70 0.72 -10.79 5.52
N THR A 71 0.67 -9.47 5.66
CA THR A 71 0.51 -8.51 4.56
C THR A 71 1.62 -8.67 3.52
N SER A 72 2.87 -8.79 3.96
CA SER A 72 4.05 -8.97 3.10
C SER A 72 4.01 -10.31 2.35
N ILE A 73 3.68 -11.38 3.08
CA ILE A 73 3.55 -12.73 2.50
C ILE A 73 2.39 -12.78 1.50
N ALA A 74 1.27 -12.10 1.80
CA ALA A 74 0.14 -12.01 0.88
C ALA A 74 0.48 -11.22 -0.39
N ALA A 75 1.20 -10.11 -0.26
CA ALA A 75 1.67 -9.35 -1.41
C ALA A 75 2.63 -10.17 -2.29
N TYR A 76 3.56 -10.90 -1.68
CA TYR A 76 4.44 -11.83 -2.41
C TYR A 76 3.65 -12.88 -3.18
N ASN A 77 2.73 -13.58 -2.49
CA ASN A 77 1.91 -14.62 -3.13
C ASN A 77 1.05 -14.06 -4.27
N TYR A 78 0.53 -12.85 -4.11
CA TYR A 78 -0.27 -12.18 -5.15
C TYR A 78 0.56 -11.95 -6.42
N PHE A 79 1.72 -11.30 -6.32
CA PHE A 79 2.58 -11.01 -7.46
C PHE A 79 3.24 -12.27 -8.05
N ALA A 80 3.66 -13.23 -7.21
CA ALA A 80 4.24 -14.49 -7.67
C ALA A 80 3.27 -15.35 -8.50
N ASN A 81 1.96 -15.11 -8.38
CA ASN A 81 0.92 -15.79 -9.15
C ASN A 81 0.32 -14.92 -10.27
N GLY A 82 1.00 -13.85 -10.68
CA GLY A 82 0.63 -13.04 -11.86
C GLY A 82 -0.30 -11.86 -11.56
N GLY A 83 -0.40 -11.44 -10.29
CA GLY A 83 -1.07 -10.18 -9.94
C GLY A 83 -0.33 -8.99 -10.57
N ASP A 84 -1.07 -8.03 -11.10
CA ASP A 84 -0.56 -6.86 -11.82
C ASP A 84 -0.50 -5.60 -10.97
N SER A 85 -1.49 -5.40 -10.10
CA SER A 85 -1.64 -4.21 -9.28
C SER A 85 -2.29 -4.55 -7.93
N LEU A 86 -1.74 -4.00 -6.86
CA LEU A 86 -2.17 -4.24 -5.49
C LEU A 86 -2.28 -2.91 -4.74
N LEU A 87 -3.46 -2.64 -4.18
CA LEU A 87 -3.67 -1.51 -3.28
C LEU A 87 -3.31 -1.94 -1.85
N VAL A 88 -2.25 -1.37 -1.30
CA VAL A 88 -1.79 -1.67 0.05
C VAL A 88 -2.13 -0.52 0.98
N THR A 89 -2.79 -0.83 2.08
CA THR A 89 -3.14 0.15 3.11
C THR A 89 -2.54 -0.27 4.44
N ARG A 90 -1.56 0.50 4.90
CA ARG A 90 -0.87 0.24 6.16
C ARG A 90 -1.73 0.65 7.35
N VAL A 91 -1.91 -0.25 8.29
CA VAL A 91 -2.49 0.02 9.61
C VAL A 91 -1.45 -0.14 10.70
N VAL A 92 -1.57 0.67 11.76
CA VAL A 92 -0.59 0.72 12.85
C VAL A 92 -1.29 0.79 14.22
N SER A 93 -0.51 0.57 15.27
CA SER A 93 -0.96 0.73 16.64
C SER A 93 -0.43 2.04 17.22
N GLY A 94 -1.30 2.96 17.57
CA GLY A 94 -0.94 4.27 18.12
C GLY A 94 -0.57 5.29 17.04
N SER A 95 0.08 6.36 17.45
CA SER A 95 0.46 7.47 16.57
C SER A 95 1.84 7.24 15.96
N TYR A 96 1.93 7.43 14.67
CA TYR A 96 3.16 7.39 13.90
C TYR A 96 3.47 8.78 13.33
N THR A 97 4.73 9.09 13.17
CA THR A 97 5.20 10.32 12.52
C THR A 97 6.40 10.03 11.62
N SER A 98 6.62 10.90 10.66
CA SER A 98 7.79 10.88 9.79
C SER A 98 9.05 11.35 10.49
N ALA A 99 10.19 10.86 10.05
CA ALA A 99 11.47 11.38 10.48
C ALA A 99 11.86 12.64 9.67
N THR A 100 12.51 13.59 10.31
CA THR A 100 12.90 14.86 9.69
C THR A 100 14.38 15.14 9.85
N ASN A 101 14.91 15.99 8.99
CA ASN A 101 16.23 16.60 9.20
C ASN A 101 16.27 18.01 8.61
N ALA A 102 16.82 18.96 9.38
CA ALA A 102 17.09 20.31 8.94
C ALA A 102 18.51 20.40 8.34
N ILE A 103 18.59 20.87 7.12
CA ILE A 103 19.84 21.03 6.38
C ILE A 103 20.20 22.51 6.33
N SER A 104 21.47 22.84 6.53
CA SER A 104 21.95 24.22 6.58
C SER A 104 23.21 24.44 5.71
N GLY A 105 23.41 25.67 5.30
CA GLY A 105 24.60 26.16 4.67
C GLY A 105 25.61 26.71 5.72
N SER A 106 26.37 27.70 5.35
CA SER A 106 27.26 28.42 6.28
C SER A 106 26.50 29.30 7.28
N ASN A 107 25.25 29.66 6.96
CA ASN A 107 24.33 30.31 7.90
C ASN A 107 23.57 29.23 8.72
N THR A 108 23.69 29.31 10.05
CA THR A 108 23.11 28.35 10.99
C THR A 108 21.58 28.40 11.08
N SER A 109 20.93 29.38 10.44
CA SER A 109 19.46 29.52 10.42
C SER A 109 18.74 28.43 9.65
N GLY A 110 19.47 27.52 8.98
CA GLY A 110 18.91 26.44 8.17
C GLY A 110 18.57 26.86 6.74
N SER A 111 18.64 25.94 5.81
CA SER A 111 18.27 26.14 4.41
C SER A 111 16.86 25.60 4.14
N PHE A 112 16.66 24.31 4.39
CA PHE A 112 15.38 23.60 4.22
C PHE A 112 15.31 22.39 5.15
N ILE A 113 14.10 21.86 5.31
CA ILE A 113 13.82 20.66 6.10
C ILE A 113 13.31 19.57 5.15
N LEU A 114 13.94 18.39 5.22
CA LEU A 114 13.47 17.17 4.58
C LEU A 114 12.68 16.33 5.59
N GLU A 115 11.75 15.57 5.06
CA GLU A 115 10.92 14.63 5.81
C GLU A 115 10.78 13.32 5.05
N THR A 116 10.79 12.20 5.77
CA THR A 116 10.57 10.87 5.15
C THR A 116 9.09 10.65 4.82
N ILE A 117 8.79 10.03 3.68
CA ILE A 117 7.41 9.63 3.34
C ILE A 117 6.96 8.46 4.21
N SER A 118 7.89 7.54 4.51
CA SER A 118 7.62 6.45 5.46
C SER A 118 7.64 6.95 6.89
N GLU A 119 6.75 6.43 7.72
CA GLU A 119 6.57 6.81 9.11
C GLU A 119 6.96 5.70 10.08
N GLY A 120 7.32 6.08 11.29
CA GLY A 120 7.71 5.19 12.39
C GLY A 120 9.18 5.29 12.76
N ILE A 121 9.51 4.84 13.97
CA ILE A 121 10.87 4.92 14.53
C ILE A 121 11.92 4.19 13.68
N ILE A 122 11.51 3.27 12.81
CA ILE A 122 12.39 2.56 11.88
C ILE A 122 13.11 3.53 10.92
N MET A 123 12.51 4.70 10.68
CA MET A 123 13.11 5.74 9.84
C MET A 123 14.20 6.56 10.55
N ASN A 124 14.28 6.47 11.87
CA ASN A 124 15.31 7.16 12.63
C ASN A 124 16.67 6.47 12.48
N SER A 125 17.72 7.27 12.34
CA SER A 125 19.09 6.80 12.42
C SER A 125 19.96 7.81 13.15
N SER A 126 21.02 7.34 13.81
CA SER A 126 22.05 8.22 14.36
C SER A 126 22.83 8.86 13.23
N SER A 127 23.18 10.13 13.38
CA SER A 127 24.08 10.82 12.47
C SER A 127 25.57 10.42 12.67
N SER A 128 25.88 9.68 13.73
CA SER A 128 27.22 9.16 13.99
C SER A 128 27.60 8.12 12.95
N LEU A 129 28.80 8.26 12.41
CA LEU A 129 29.39 7.29 11.49
C LEU A 129 30.33 6.35 12.26
N ASP A 130 30.29 5.08 11.88
CA ASP A 130 31.31 4.11 12.31
C ASP A 130 32.59 4.25 11.47
N THR A 131 33.56 3.37 11.71
CA THR A 131 34.85 3.38 10.99
C THR A 131 34.73 3.06 9.49
N SER A 132 33.65 2.46 9.06
CA SER A 132 33.35 2.17 7.64
C SER A 132 32.61 3.32 6.95
N GLY A 133 32.20 4.35 7.69
CA GLY A 133 31.38 5.44 7.21
C GLY A 133 29.90 5.09 7.08
N SER A 134 29.46 4.00 7.76
CA SER A 134 28.05 3.67 7.92
C SER A 134 27.43 4.45 9.09
N LEU A 135 26.12 4.72 9.00
CA LEU A 135 25.38 5.26 10.14
C LEU A 135 25.27 4.20 11.25
N ALA A 136 25.51 4.59 12.50
CA ALA A 136 25.52 3.68 13.65
C ALA A 136 24.19 2.89 13.83
N SER A 137 23.06 3.45 13.38
CA SER A 137 21.74 2.81 13.37
C SER A 137 21.18 2.67 11.95
N GLY A 138 22.06 2.60 10.94
CA GLY A 138 21.66 2.41 9.56
C GLY A 138 21.10 1.03 9.30
N SER A 139 20.00 0.96 8.55
CA SER A 139 19.34 -0.29 8.14
C SER A 139 18.96 -0.24 6.67
N ILE A 140 18.53 -1.37 6.13
CA ILE A 140 17.98 -1.45 4.78
C ILE A 140 16.64 -0.68 4.66
N ASP A 141 15.97 -0.46 5.78
CA ASP A 141 14.64 0.14 5.82
C ASP A 141 14.65 1.65 5.99
N ASN A 142 15.69 2.22 6.58
CA ASN A 142 15.83 3.68 6.70
C ASN A 142 16.69 4.26 5.59
N VAL A 143 16.67 5.59 5.49
CA VAL A 143 17.37 6.34 4.47
C VAL A 143 18.30 7.39 5.09
N ARG A 144 19.32 7.77 4.35
CA ARG A 144 20.19 8.91 4.66
C ARG A 144 20.24 9.85 3.47
N TRP A 145 20.62 11.09 3.72
CA TRP A 145 20.77 12.10 2.69
C TRP A 145 22.22 12.56 2.56
N GLU A 146 22.57 13.05 1.38
CA GLU A 146 23.86 13.64 1.12
C GLU A 146 23.72 14.82 0.15
N ILE A 147 24.36 15.95 0.48
CA ILE A 147 24.48 17.12 -0.39
C ILE A 147 25.86 17.09 -1.05
N GLN A 148 25.86 17.21 -2.36
CA GLN A 148 27.05 17.30 -3.20
C GLN A 148 26.97 18.46 -4.18
N ASN A 149 28.09 18.80 -4.78
CA ASN A 149 28.18 19.83 -5.83
C ASN A 149 27.53 21.18 -5.44
N SER A 150 27.59 21.51 -4.17
CA SER A 150 27.06 22.79 -3.69
C SER A 150 27.87 23.95 -4.22
N SER A 151 27.21 24.95 -4.80
CA SER A 151 27.85 26.12 -5.39
C SER A 151 27.09 27.39 -5.02
N THR A 152 27.74 28.23 -4.24
CA THR A 152 27.23 29.57 -3.92
C THR A 152 27.29 30.54 -5.09
N SER A 153 28.10 30.26 -6.12
CA SER A 153 28.14 31.08 -7.34
C SER A 153 26.93 30.83 -8.25
N SER A 154 26.45 29.62 -8.32
CA SER A 154 25.24 29.26 -9.11
C SER A 154 23.94 29.18 -8.29
N GLY A 155 24.06 29.15 -6.95
CA GLY A 155 22.89 28.98 -6.06
C GLY A 155 22.28 27.58 -6.12
N THR A 156 23.04 26.58 -6.56
CA THR A 156 22.55 25.23 -6.82
C THR A 156 23.34 24.16 -6.09
N PHE A 157 22.70 22.98 -5.90
CA PHE A 157 23.32 21.82 -5.26
C PHE A 157 22.67 20.52 -5.78
N THR A 158 23.26 19.40 -5.43
CA THR A 158 22.75 18.06 -5.71
C THR A 158 22.38 17.38 -4.39
N LEU A 159 21.21 16.76 -4.33
CA LEU A 159 20.76 15.93 -3.21
C LEU A 159 20.74 14.47 -3.63
N LEU A 160 21.39 13.63 -2.86
CA LEU A 160 21.31 12.17 -2.97
C LEU A 160 20.46 11.64 -1.81
N VAL A 161 19.55 10.72 -2.11
CA VAL A 161 18.90 9.86 -1.14
C VAL A 161 19.59 8.51 -1.19
N ARG A 162 20.15 8.08 -0.06
CA ARG A 162 20.95 6.87 0.05
C ARG A 162 20.32 5.89 1.02
N GLN A 163 20.62 4.61 0.86
CA GLN A 163 20.19 3.58 1.82
C GLN A 163 20.89 3.78 3.17
N GLY A 164 20.17 3.60 4.28
CA GLY A 164 20.68 3.94 5.60
C GLY A 164 21.89 3.12 6.06
N ASN A 165 22.01 1.87 5.64
CA ASN A 165 23.10 0.97 6.00
C ASN A 165 24.25 0.96 4.98
N ASP A 166 24.27 1.88 4.02
CA ASP A 166 25.39 2.00 3.09
C ASP A 166 26.65 2.56 3.77
N THR A 167 27.77 2.49 3.07
CA THR A 167 29.04 3.03 3.56
C THR A 167 29.49 4.23 2.72
N THR A 168 30.40 5.04 3.25
CA THR A 168 31.00 6.14 2.48
C THR A 168 31.81 5.61 1.28
N VAL A 169 32.43 4.43 1.42
CA VAL A 169 33.25 3.79 0.37
C VAL A 169 32.38 3.12 -0.70
N SER A 170 31.21 2.59 -0.32
CA SER A 170 30.28 1.92 -1.22
C SER A 170 28.87 2.47 -1.02
N PRO A 171 28.59 3.68 -1.54
CA PRO A 171 27.28 4.30 -1.39
C PRO A 171 26.21 3.55 -2.23
N ILE A 172 25.05 3.31 -1.61
CA ILE A 172 23.87 2.78 -2.30
C ILE A 172 22.90 3.93 -2.51
N VAL A 173 22.95 4.53 -3.70
CA VAL A 173 22.12 5.68 -4.05
C VAL A 173 20.76 5.18 -4.52
N LEU A 174 19.69 5.63 -3.85
CA LEU A 174 18.31 5.32 -4.19
C LEU A 174 17.74 6.34 -5.17
N GLU A 175 18.05 7.64 -4.95
CA GLU A 175 17.63 8.74 -5.81
C GLU A 175 18.71 9.80 -5.91
N THR A 176 18.78 10.47 -7.05
CA THR A 176 19.68 11.59 -7.33
C THR A 176 18.91 12.76 -7.89
N TRP A 177 18.97 13.90 -7.19
CA TRP A 177 18.30 15.14 -7.57
C TRP A 177 19.37 16.21 -7.83
N THR A 178 19.62 16.50 -9.10
CA THR A 178 20.70 17.41 -9.52
C THR A 178 20.20 18.82 -9.75
N ASN A 179 21.10 19.79 -9.60
CA ASN A 179 20.86 21.19 -9.91
C ASN A 179 19.67 21.80 -9.17
N LEU A 180 19.46 21.43 -7.90
CA LEU A 180 18.37 21.96 -7.07
C LEU A 180 18.67 23.40 -6.66
N SER A 181 17.64 24.23 -6.55
CA SER A 181 17.70 25.63 -6.11
C SER A 181 16.75 25.89 -4.94
N LEU A 182 17.06 26.89 -4.11
CA LEU A 182 16.15 27.41 -3.08
C LEU A 182 15.35 28.65 -3.57
N ASP A 183 15.47 29.01 -4.84
CA ASP A 183 14.71 30.11 -5.46
C ASP A 183 13.30 29.62 -5.85
N PRO A 184 12.22 30.12 -5.20
CA PRO A 184 10.87 29.70 -5.48
C PRO A 184 10.40 29.98 -6.94
N PHE A 185 11.05 30.94 -7.61
CA PHE A 185 10.71 31.31 -8.99
C PHE A 185 11.48 30.49 -10.03
N ALA A 186 12.50 29.75 -9.60
CA ALA A 186 13.29 28.91 -10.50
C ALA A 186 12.55 27.61 -10.89
N PRO A 187 12.70 27.09 -12.12
CA PRO A 187 12.10 25.83 -12.54
C PRO A 187 12.66 24.62 -11.76
N ASN A 188 13.87 24.75 -11.23
CA ASN A 188 14.56 23.75 -10.42
C ASN A 188 14.43 23.99 -8.91
N TYR A 189 13.39 24.67 -8.47
CA TYR A 189 13.06 24.86 -7.06
C TYR A 189 12.88 23.50 -6.36
N ILE A 190 13.55 23.30 -5.22
CA ILE A 190 13.64 22.01 -4.54
C ILE A 190 12.25 21.40 -4.25
N ALA A 191 11.29 22.20 -3.74
CA ALA A 191 9.95 21.70 -3.46
C ALA A 191 9.20 21.30 -4.73
N LYS A 192 9.43 22.00 -5.85
CA LYS A 192 8.80 21.68 -7.14
C LYS A 192 9.39 20.41 -7.77
N VAL A 193 10.69 20.18 -7.57
CA VAL A 193 11.40 19.03 -8.19
C VAL A 193 11.21 17.75 -7.38
N ILE A 194 11.29 17.80 -6.06
CA ILE A 194 11.18 16.64 -5.15
C ILE A 194 9.73 16.38 -4.77
N GLY A 195 8.98 17.45 -4.49
CA GLY A 195 7.64 17.43 -3.95
C GLY A 195 7.57 17.87 -2.49
N ASP A 196 6.42 18.42 -2.11
CA ASP A 196 6.15 18.89 -0.74
C ASP A 196 4.76 18.42 -0.24
N VAL A 197 4.07 17.57 -1.00
CA VAL A 197 2.73 17.11 -0.65
C VAL A 197 2.79 16.11 0.50
N ASP A 198 1.99 16.39 1.53
CA ASP A 198 1.66 15.48 2.60
C ASP A 198 0.26 14.90 2.40
N ASN A 199 0.17 13.57 2.49
CA ASN A 199 -1.08 12.83 2.41
C ASN A 199 -1.48 12.42 3.83
N VAL A 200 -2.52 13.03 4.37
CA VAL A 200 -2.99 12.75 5.72
C VAL A 200 -4.44 12.29 5.69
N TYR A 201 -4.74 11.17 6.33
CA TYR A 201 -6.11 10.73 6.50
C TYR A 201 -6.86 11.66 7.47
N ASN A 202 -8.00 12.17 7.01
CA ASN A 202 -8.90 12.98 7.82
C ASN A 202 -10.16 12.18 8.18
N SER A 203 -10.28 11.79 9.44
CA SER A 203 -11.40 10.98 9.93
C SER A 203 -12.75 11.72 9.92
N THR A 204 -12.75 13.05 9.92
CA THR A 204 -13.99 13.85 9.91
C THR A 204 -14.64 13.80 8.53
N PHE A 205 -13.85 13.87 7.46
CA PHE A 205 -14.32 13.83 6.09
C PHE A 205 -14.20 12.45 5.44
N ASN A 206 -13.54 11.50 6.13
CA ASN A 206 -13.22 10.17 5.62
C ASN A 206 -12.53 10.20 4.26
N GLN A 207 -11.53 11.05 4.13
CA GLN A 207 -10.77 11.30 2.90
C GLN A 207 -9.28 11.51 3.19
N ILE A 208 -8.44 11.28 2.17
CA ILE A 208 -7.05 11.72 2.22
C ILE A 208 -7.00 13.21 1.89
N MET A 209 -6.50 13.99 2.82
CA MET A 209 -6.25 15.42 2.63
C MET A 209 -4.83 15.62 2.11
N LEU A 210 -4.71 16.40 1.04
CA LEU A 210 -3.44 16.78 0.46
C LEU A 210 -3.03 18.15 0.98
N THR A 211 -1.88 18.24 1.61
CA THR A 211 -1.28 19.54 2.00
C THR A 211 0.05 19.70 1.28
N GLY A 212 0.30 20.86 0.72
CA GLY A 212 1.47 21.12 -0.13
C GLY A 212 1.05 21.67 -1.50
N SER A 213 2.03 22.07 -2.29
CA SER A 213 1.80 22.71 -3.59
C SER A 213 2.30 21.88 -4.77
N PHE A 214 3.25 20.97 -4.53
CA PHE A 214 3.92 20.22 -5.58
C PHE A 214 3.87 18.71 -5.29
N ALA A 215 3.35 17.97 -6.26
CA ALA A 215 3.25 16.50 -6.16
C ALA A 215 4.62 15.86 -5.89
N ASN A 216 4.65 14.83 -5.03
CA ASN A 216 5.87 14.12 -4.70
C ASN A 216 6.38 13.31 -5.89
N ALA A 217 7.55 13.68 -6.39
CA ALA A 217 8.30 12.92 -7.38
C ALA A 217 9.22 11.88 -6.71
N SER A 218 9.74 12.20 -5.52
CA SER A 218 10.50 11.25 -4.70
C SER A 218 9.58 10.19 -4.09
N LYS A 219 10.12 8.97 -3.96
CA LYS A 219 9.45 7.82 -3.30
C LYS A 219 9.82 7.69 -1.82
N TYR A 220 10.85 8.40 -1.36
CA TYR A 220 11.43 8.22 -0.03
C TYR A 220 11.28 9.44 0.86
N ILE A 221 11.37 10.64 0.28
CA ILE A 221 11.41 11.90 1.00
C ILE A 221 10.50 12.96 0.37
N ARG A 222 10.20 13.99 1.14
CA ARG A 222 9.57 15.22 0.66
C ARG A 222 10.24 16.43 1.29
N VAL A 223 10.03 17.58 0.71
CA VAL A 223 10.46 18.87 1.29
C VAL A 223 9.38 19.32 2.27
N LYS A 224 9.65 19.23 3.57
CA LYS A 224 8.71 19.69 4.60
C LYS A 224 8.53 21.21 4.56
N SER A 225 9.65 21.93 4.43
CA SER A 225 9.65 23.39 4.29
C SER A 225 11.00 23.89 3.78
N VAL A 226 10.98 25.00 3.04
CA VAL A 226 12.18 25.79 2.75
C VAL A 226 12.23 26.93 3.74
N VAL A 227 13.18 26.88 4.68
CA VAL A 227 13.27 27.80 5.80
C VAL A 227 13.74 29.18 5.34
N ASN A 228 14.74 29.21 4.47
CA ASN A 228 15.30 30.45 3.91
C ASN A 228 15.30 30.37 2.38
N PRO A 229 14.19 30.76 1.72
CA PRO A 229 14.14 30.84 0.28
C PRO A 229 15.06 31.95 -0.26
N THR A 230 15.57 31.77 -1.47
CA THR A 230 16.51 32.69 -2.12
C THR A 230 15.92 33.31 -3.38
N PRO A 231 14.85 34.12 -3.30
CA PRO A 231 14.12 34.61 -4.45
C PRO A 231 14.98 35.50 -5.35
N ASN A 232 15.00 35.23 -6.65
CA ASN A 232 15.85 35.92 -7.63
C ASN A 232 17.31 35.93 -7.13
N TYR A 233 17.91 34.75 -7.04
CA TYR A 233 19.25 34.54 -6.46
C TYR A 233 20.33 35.48 -6.97
N PHE A 234 20.24 35.86 -8.22
CA PHE A 234 21.19 36.79 -8.87
C PHE A 234 20.67 38.24 -8.88
N ASP A 235 21.58 39.17 -8.91
CA ASP A 235 21.31 40.58 -9.19
C ASP A 235 21.17 40.82 -10.71
N ASN A 236 20.91 42.08 -11.11
CA ASN A 236 20.75 42.46 -12.52
C ASN A 236 22.04 42.27 -13.35
N ASN A 237 23.18 42.11 -12.71
CA ASN A 237 24.48 41.89 -13.35
C ASN A 237 24.84 40.40 -13.42
N GLY A 238 23.96 39.52 -12.95
CA GLY A 238 24.21 38.07 -12.88
C GLY A 238 25.12 37.64 -11.73
N VAL A 239 25.34 38.51 -10.73
CA VAL A 239 26.13 38.19 -9.55
C VAL A 239 25.22 37.66 -8.44
N ALA A 240 25.65 36.58 -7.75
CA ALA A 240 24.93 36.01 -6.63
C ALA A 240 24.82 37.03 -5.48
N LYS A 241 23.58 37.24 -4.99
CA LYS A 241 23.31 38.19 -3.90
C LYS A 241 23.90 37.64 -2.60
N ALA A 242 24.85 38.41 -2.00
CA ALA A 242 25.57 37.99 -0.78
C ALA A 242 24.67 37.58 0.38
N GLN A 243 23.49 38.18 0.50
CA GLN A 243 22.49 37.82 1.52
C GLN A 243 21.96 36.40 1.41
N PHE A 244 22.05 35.77 0.24
CA PHE A 244 21.50 34.42 -0.02
C PHE A 244 22.57 33.33 -0.03
N THR A 245 23.84 33.68 -0.28
CA THR A 245 24.93 32.70 -0.44
C THR A 245 25.09 31.79 0.78
N GLY A 246 24.88 32.32 1.99
CA GLY A 246 24.99 31.57 3.25
C GLY A 246 23.89 30.55 3.47
N PHE A 247 22.77 30.59 2.72
CA PHE A 247 21.70 29.64 2.83
C PHE A 247 21.83 28.46 1.88
N ILE A 248 22.74 28.52 0.89
CA ILE A 248 23.03 27.37 0.05
C ILE A 248 23.65 26.28 0.90
N PRO A 249 23.09 25.02 0.91
CA PRO A 249 23.55 23.96 1.81
C PRO A 249 25.02 23.60 1.52
N ASN A 250 25.78 23.30 2.55
CA ASN A 250 27.14 22.79 2.39
C ASN A 250 27.17 21.36 1.88
N ASN A 251 28.29 20.92 1.27
CA ASN A 251 28.53 19.51 1.01
C ASN A 251 28.63 18.75 2.34
N GLN A 252 27.67 17.94 2.63
CA GLN A 252 27.52 17.21 3.90
C GLN A 252 26.57 16.02 3.73
N SER A 253 26.60 15.09 4.67
CA SER A 253 25.66 13.98 4.73
C SER A 253 25.08 13.83 6.14
N GLY A 254 23.93 13.21 6.24
CA GLY A 254 23.29 13.00 7.53
C GLY A 254 22.18 11.97 7.47
N SER A 255 21.51 11.83 8.59
CA SER A 255 20.41 10.91 8.81
C SER A 255 19.11 11.66 9.11
N PHE A 256 18.01 10.92 9.21
CA PHE A 256 16.73 11.42 9.67
C PHE A 256 16.47 11.00 11.11
N SER A 257 15.70 11.79 11.87
CA SER A 257 15.36 11.53 13.27
C SER A 257 14.03 12.16 13.66
N GLY A 258 13.55 11.87 14.88
CA GLY A 258 12.33 12.47 15.42
C GLY A 258 11.04 11.74 15.06
N ALA A 259 11.09 10.65 14.31
CA ALA A 259 9.92 9.81 14.05
C ALA A 259 9.47 9.07 15.31
N THR A 260 8.17 8.89 15.44
CA THR A 260 7.52 8.11 16.50
C THR A 260 6.74 6.93 15.91
N GLY A 261 6.33 5.99 16.75
CA GLY A 261 5.60 4.80 16.34
C GLY A 261 6.49 3.55 16.27
N THR A 262 6.17 2.55 17.08
CA THR A 262 6.96 1.31 17.24
C THR A 262 6.24 0.12 16.64
N LEU A 263 7.00 -0.75 15.96
CA LEU A 263 6.50 -2.04 15.50
C LEU A 263 6.14 -2.95 16.68
N ALA A 264 5.36 -3.98 16.40
CA ALA A 264 4.97 -4.97 17.38
C ALA A 264 6.19 -5.64 18.04
N THR A 265 6.11 -5.88 19.35
CA THR A 265 7.11 -6.70 20.05
C THR A 265 6.87 -8.18 19.72
N ASN A 266 7.86 -9.03 20.03
CA ASN A 266 7.76 -10.49 19.86
C ASN A 266 6.47 -11.07 20.46
N GLY A 267 6.22 -10.78 21.75
CA GLY A 267 5.00 -11.25 22.44
C GLY A 267 3.73 -10.72 21.76
N GLN A 268 3.70 -9.43 21.41
CA GLN A 268 2.56 -8.84 20.73
C GLN A 268 2.30 -9.44 19.35
N PHE A 269 3.34 -9.84 18.62
CA PHE A 269 3.18 -10.44 17.30
C PHE A 269 2.50 -11.81 17.35
N TYR A 270 2.96 -12.70 18.23
CA TYR A 270 2.43 -14.07 18.32
C TYR A 270 1.20 -14.20 19.20
N ASP A 271 1.20 -13.59 20.38
CA ASP A 271 0.06 -13.66 21.31
C ASP A 271 -1.17 -12.97 20.72
N ALA A 272 -0.95 -11.93 19.94
CA ALA A 272 -2.00 -11.17 19.32
C ALA A 272 -2.70 -11.88 18.14
N ILE A 273 -2.17 -12.96 17.60
CA ILE A 273 -2.87 -13.78 16.60
C ILE A 273 -4.07 -14.51 17.23
N THR A 274 -4.02 -14.76 18.52
CA THR A 274 -5.07 -15.44 19.30
C THR A 274 -5.89 -14.50 20.19
N ASP A 275 -5.51 -13.23 20.26
CA ASP A 275 -6.20 -12.21 21.06
C ASP A 275 -7.34 -11.60 20.26
N GLY A 276 -8.57 -11.64 20.78
CA GLY A 276 -9.76 -11.06 20.14
C GLY A 276 -9.68 -9.56 19.86
N ASN A 277 -8.79 -8.83 20.52
CA ASN A 277 -8.65 -7.38 20.36
C ASN A 277 -7.54 -6.96 19.41
N ARG A 278 -6.62 -7.87 19.06
CA ARG A 278 -5.43 -7.55 18.24
C ARG A 278 -5.20 -8.58 17.16
N SER A 279 -4.48 -8.20 16.13
CA SER A 279 -3.92 -9.07 15.09
C SER A 279 -2.51 -8.63 14.77
N GLN A 280 -1.53 -9.52 14.92
CA GLN A 280 -0.11 -9.25 14.67
C GLN A 280 0.40 -7.98 15.42
N GLY A 281 -0.08 -7.77 16.65
CA GLY A 281 0.23 -6.61 17.46
C GLY A 281 -0.64 -5.36 17.20
N ILE A 282 -1.50 -5.38 16.19
CA ILE A 282 -2.35 -4.24 15.83
C ILE A 282 -3.74 -4.40 16.44
N PRO A 283 -4.27 -3.42 17.18
CA PRO A 283 -5.65 -3.42 17.65
C PRO A 283 -6.64 -3.49 16.48
N SER A 284 -7.70 -4.30 16.62
CA SER A 284 -8.71 -4.43 15.55
C SER A 284 -9.41 -3.11 15.21
N GLY A 285 -9.50 -2.18 16.17
CA GLY A 285 -10.03 -0.84 15.95
C GLY A 285 -9.21 0.04 15.00
N SER A 286 -7.88 -0.22 14.87
CA SER A 286 -7.03 0.51 13.93
C SER A 286 -7.39 0.28 12.46
N TYR A 287 -8.09 -0.81 12.16
CA TYR A 287 -8.57 -1.10 10.82
C TYR A 287 -9.80 -0.26 10.41
N THR A 288 -10.52 0.29 11.39
CA THR A 288 -11.83 0.95 11.16
C THR A 288 -11.71 2.14 10.21
N ASN A 289 -10.70 2.98 10.38
CA ASN A 289 -10.46 4.14 9.53
C ASN A 289 -10.28 3.72 8.06
N MET A 290 -9.45 2.71 7.83
CA MET A 290 -9.12 2.26 6.49
C MET A 290 -10.26 1.49 5.83
N ILE A 291 -11.02 0.72 6.60
CA ILE A 291 -12.25 0.10 6.13
C ILE A 291 -13.25 1.17 5.69
N SER A 292 -13.37 2.25 6.47
CA SER A 292 -14.23 3.38 6.16
C SER A 292 -13.74 4.14 4.91
N LEU A 293 -12.45 4.44 4.82
CA LEU A 293 -11.85 5.11 3.67
C LEU A 293 -12.06 4.31 2.38
N LEU A 294 -11.76 3.01 2.40
CA LEU A 294 -11.94 2.12 1.26
C LEU A 294 -13.40 1.78 0.97
N SER A 295 -14.37 2.28 1.74
CA SER A 295 -15.79 2.17 1.39
C SER A 295 -16.18 3.10 0.23
N ASN A 296 -15.39 4.13 -0.06
CA ASN A 296 -15.58 5.01 -1.19
C ASN A 296 -15.14 4.32 -2.50
N ALA A 297 -16.12 3.87 -3.29
CA ALA A 297 -15.87 3.18 -4.56
C ALA A 297 -15.42 4.12 -5.68
N ASP A 298 -15.67 5.43 -5.55
CA ASP A 298 -15.31 6.41 -6.57
C ASP A 298 -13.80 6.70 -6.54
N ASP A 299 -13.19 6.69 -5.35
CA ASP A 299 -11.76 6.95 -5.19
C ASP A 299 -10.90 5.69 -5.26
N TYR A 300 -11.44 4.54 -4.80
CA TYR A 300 -10.70 3.29 -4.70
C TYR A 300 -11.44 2.14 -5.36
N GLN A 301 -10.96 1.67 -6.50
CA GLN A 301 -11.55 0.56 -7.24
C GLN A 301 -10.68 -0.69 -7.15
N PHE A 302 -11.22 -1.79 -6.63
CA PHE A 302 -10.55 -3.07 -6.51
C PHE A 302 -11.57 -4.21 -6.52
N ASN A 303 -11.15 -5.40 -6.99
CA ASN A 303 -12.04 -6.55 -7.18
C ASN A 303 -12.03 -7.53 -6.00
N VAL A 304 -10.94 -7.55 -5.23
CA VAL A 304 -10.75 -8.47 -4.10
C VAL A 304 -10.24 -7.70 -2.89
N LEU A 305 -10.80 -7.96 -1.71
CA LEU A 305 -10.34 -7.40 -0.46
C LEU A 305 -9.74 -8.50 0.42
N LEU A 306 -8.53 -8.24 0.93
CA LEU A 306 -7.78 -9.14 1.81
C LEU A 306 -7.45 -8.41 3.12
N THR A 307 -7.69 -9.08 4.25
CA THR A 307 -7.27 -8.61 5.58
C THR A 307 -6.60 -9.76 6.34
N PRO A 308 -5.40 -10.16 5.92
CA PRO A 308 -4.75 -11.36 6.49
C PRO A 308 -4.52 -11.22 7.99
N GLY A 309 -5.04 -12.20 8.75
CA GLY A 309 -4.90 -12.22 10.21
C GLY A 309 -6.07 -11.58 10.98
N LEU A 310 -7.10 -11.05 10.32
CA LEU A 310 -8.38 -10.74 10.97
C LEU A 310 -9.30 -11.96 10.89
N PHE A 311 -9.71 -12.47 12.07
CA PHE A 311 -10.53 -13.69 12.16
C PHE A 311 -11.95 -13.38 12.59
N ASN A 312 -12.93 -14.01 11.93
CA ASN A 312 -14.33 -13.85 12.31
C ASN A 312 -14.60 -14.22 13.77
N SER A 313 -13.94 -15.24 14.28
CA SER A 313 -14.10 -15.72 15.66
C SER A 313 -13.55 -14.77 16.73
N LEU A 314 -12.58 -13.94 16.38
CA LEU A 314 -11.87 -13.05 17.32
C LEU A 314 -12.29 -11.59 17.12
N GLN A 315 -12.24 -11.07 15.90
CA GLN A 315 -12.54 -9.66 15.58
C GLN A 315 -13.91 -9.50 14.90
N THR A 316 -14.93 -10.12 15.48
CA THR A 316 -16.29 -10.23 14.90
C THR A 316 -16.89 -8.89 14.49
N SER A 317 -16.71 -7.81 15.27
CA SER A 317 -17.26 -6.48 14.97
C SER A 317 -16.58 -5.85 13.75
N THR A 318 -15.25 -5.88 13.68
CA THR A 318 -14.46 -5.37 12.56
C THR A 318 -14.81 -6.13 11.27
N VAL A 319 -14.87 -7.46 11.32
CA VAL A 319 -15.28 -8.30 10.19
C VAL A 319 -16.71 -7.97 9.74
N THR A 320 -17.63 -7.69 10.67
CA THR A 320 -19.00 -7.29 10.33
C THR A 320 -19.01 -5.97 9.55
N THR A 321 -18.21 -5.00 9.96
CA THR A 321 -18.08 -3.72 9.25
C THR A 321 -17.48 -3.92 7.85
N ILE A 322 -16.46 -4.77 7.69
CA ILE A 322 -15.87 -5.08 6.38
C ILE A 322 -16.92 -5.70 5.45
N ILE A 323 -17.66 -6.69 5.92
CA ILE A 323 -18.72 -7.34 5.13
C ILE A 323 -19.78 -6.32 4.71
N ALA A 324 -20.27 -5.49 5.63
CA ALA A 324 -21.26 -4.46 5.32
C ALA A 324 -20.76 -3.47 4.27
N ASN A 325 -19.51 -3.01 4.37
CA ASN A 325 -18.92 -2.12 3.38
C ASN A 325 -18.76 -2.80 2.02
N THR A 326 -18.35 -4.07 1.99
CA THR A 326 -18.22 -4.85 0.75
C THR A 326 -19.59 -5.04 0.07
N GLU A 327 -20.64 -5.31 0.84
CA GLU A 327 -22.01 -5.42 0.34
C GLU A 327 -22.55 -4.10 -0.21
N ASN A 328 -22.31 -2.99 0.51
CA ASN A 328 -22.75 -1.66 0.09
C ASN A 328 -22.04 -1.21 -1.20
N ARG A 329 -20.75 -1.46 -1.33
CA ARG A 329 -19.99 -1.20 -2.55
C ARG A 329 -20.48 -2.07 -3.71
N GLY A 330 -20.55 -3.37 -3.49
CA GLY A 330 -21.03 -4.36 -4.48
C GLY A 330 -20.11 -4.55 -5.69
N ASP A 331 -18.84 -4.09 -5.63
CA ASP A 331 -17.83 -4.12 -6.69
C ASP A 331 -16.61 -4.99 -6.36
N ASN A 332 -16.58 -5.61 -5.19
CA ASN A 332 -15.48 -6.47 -4.75
C ASN A 332 -15.98 -7.69 -3.97
N ILE A 333 -15.09 -8.67 -3.76
CA ILE A 333 -15.32 -9.84 -2.91
C ILE A 333 -14.31 -9.87 -1.78
N TYR A 334 -14.78 -10.14 -0.56
CA TYR A 334 -13.94 -10.23 0.63
C TYR A 334 -13.50 -11.69 0.89
N VAL A 335 -12.20 -11.91 1.05
CA VAL A 335 -11.65 -13.20 1.47
C VAL A 335 -11.47 -13.19 2.98
N LEU A 336 -12.36 -13.88 3.68
CA LEU A 336 -12.47 -13.89 5.14
C LEU A 336 -11.76 -15.09 5.76
N ASP A 337 -10.90 -14.84 6.72
CA ASP A 337 -10.37 -15.87 7.62
C ASP A 337 -11.33 -16.09 8.80
N LEU A 338 -11.75 -17.36 9.01
CA LEU A 338 -12.78 -17.68 10.01
C LEU A 338 -12.22 -17.85 11.42
N VAL A 339 -11.11 -18.56 11.54
CA VAL A 339 -10.57 -19.05 12.81
C VAL A 339 -9.04 -18.96 12.84
N PRO A 340 -8.44 -18.83 14.04
CA PRO A 340 -6.99 -18.86 14.21
C PRO A 340 -6.40 -20.25 13.94
N TYR A 341 -5.07 -20.31 13.94
CA TYR A 341 -4.31 -21.54 13.76
C TYR A 341 -4.72 -22.63 14.78
N ASN A 342 -4.64 -23.89 14.36
CA ASN A 342 -4.98 -25.07 15.17
C ASN A 342 -6.46 -25.16 15.59
N SER A 343 -7.36 -24.61 14.80
CA SER A 343 -8.81 -24.70 15.03
C SER A 343 -9.40 -25.97 14.39
N SER A 344 -10.50 -26.49 14.97
CA SER A 344 -11.19 -27.67 14.47
C SER A 344 -12.13 -27.37 13.30
N VAL A 345 -12.50 -28.40 12.53
CA VAL A 345 -13.54 -28.33 11.49
C VAL A 345 -14.85 -27.76 12.06
N THR A 346 -15.25 -28.21 13.25
CA THR A 346 -16.49 -27.75 13.91
C THR A 346 -16.44 -26.26 14.26
N ALA A 347 -15.32 -25.79 14.83
CA ALA A 347 -15.16 -24.36 15.12
C ALA A 347 -15.24 -23.52 13.84
N THR A 348 -14.62 -23.96 12.77
CA THR A 348 -14.61 -23.30 11.48
C THR A 348 -16.02 -23.23 10.87
N THR A 349 -16.75 -24.32 10.85
CA THR A 349 -18.12 -24.36 10.29
C THR A 349 -19.09 -23.53 11.11
N THR A 350 -18.94 -23.49 12.44
CA THR A 350 -19.74 -22.61 13.31
C THR A 350 -19.57 -21.14 12.93
N GLN A 351 -18.34 -20.71 12.68
CA GLN A 351 -18.05 -19.33 12.25
C GLN A 351 -18.61 -19.04 10.85
N ALA A 352 -18.54 -19.98 9.92
CA ALA A 352 -19.08 -19.81 8.57
C ALA A 352 -20.62 -19.70 8.56
N ILE A 353 -21.30 -20.49 9.38
CA ILE A 353 -22.77 -20.47 9.50
C ILE A 353 -23.26 -19.14 10.08
N SER A 354 -22.48 -18.50 10.95
CA SER A 354 -22.84 -17.20 11.54
C SER A 354 -22.92 -16.05 10.52
N ARG A 355 -22.47 -16.27 9.28
CA ARG A 355 -22.47 -15.28 8.20
C ARG A 355 -23.38 -15.71 7.04
N ASN A 356 -24.02 -14.70 6.44
CA ASN A 356 -24.90 -14.91 5.28
C ASN A 356 -24.70 -13.78 4.29
N THR A 357 -23.75 -13.94 3.39
CA THR A 357 -23.41 -12.95 2.36
C THR A 357 -22.85 -13.64 1.11
N SER A 358 -23.15 -13.12 -0.06
CA SER A 358 -22.52 -13.55 -1.30
C SER A 358 -21.27 -12.76 -1.65
N TYR A 359 -20.96 -11.69 -0.91
CA TYR A 359 -19.81 -10.84 -1.11
C TYR A 359 -18.59 -11.22 -0.27
N ALA A 360 -18.68 -12.31 0.50
CA ALA A 360 -17.53 -12.88 1.21
C ALA A 360 -17.41 -14.38 0.93
N THR A 361 -16.19 -14.85 1.01
CA THR A 361 -15.81 -16.26 0.85
C THR A 361 -14.76 -16.62 1.89
N SER A 362 -14.70 -17.90 2.28
CA SER A 362 -13.74 -18.36 3.27
C SER A 362 -13.11 -19.68 2.87
N TYR A 363 -11.87 -19.89 3.30
CA TYR A 363 -11.05 -21.05 2.98
C TYR A 363 -10.43 -21.62 4.26
N TRP A 364 -10.24 -22.92 4.32
CA TRP A 364 -9.65 -23.61 5.45
C TRP A 364 -9.03 -24.95 5.00
N PRO A 365 -7.95 -25.44 5.62
CA PRO A 365 -7.23 -24.95 6.81
C PRO A 365 -6.16 -23.90 6.49
N TRP A 366 -5.39 -23.54 7.53
CA TRP A 366 -4.16 -22.78 7.38
C TRP A 366 -3.14 -23.52 6.53
N VAL A 367 -2.23 -22.79 5.94
CA VAL A 367 -1.20 -23.35 5.05
C VAL A 367 0.19 -22.94 5.51
N GLN A 368 1.17 -23.78 5.21
CA GLN A 368 2.57 -23.49 5.45
C GLN A 368 3.21 -23.05 4.15
N VAL A 369 3.81 -21.87 4.17
CA VAL A 369 4.58 -21.29 3.06
C VAL A 369 6.04 -21.12 3.47
N VAL A 370 6.92 -20.95 2.49
CA VAL A 370 8.27 -20.46 2.75
C VAL A 370 8.21 -18.95 2.72
N ASP A 371 8.66 -18.32 3.80
CA ASP A 371 8.81 -16.86 3.84
C ASP A 371 9.82 -16.42 2.76
N PRO A 372 9.45 -15.55 1.83
CA PRO A 372 10.30 -15.19 0.70
C PRO A 372 11.59 -14.45 1.11
N ASP A 373 11.56 -13.77 2.26
CA ASP A 373 12.66 -12.92 2.71
C ASP A 373 13.54 -13.61 3.76
N LEU A 374 12.95 -14.40 4.66
CA LEU A 374 13.66 -15.11 5.72
C LEU A 374 14.05 -16.56 5.36
N GLY A 375 13.39 -17.14 4.35
CA GLY A 375 13.60 -18.55 3.96
C GLY A 375 13.04 -19.57 4.96
N TYR A 376 12.37 -19.15 6.02
CA TYR A 376 11.76 -20.02 7.00
C TYR A 376 10.37 -20.48 6.59
N ARG A 377 9.97 -21.64 7.09
CA ARG A 377 8.59 -22.13 6.93
C ARG A 377 7.70 -21.49 7.99
N VAL A 378 6.68 -20.77 7.54
CA VAL A 378 5.72 -20.07 8.41
C VAL A 378 4.30 -20.57 8.12
N TRP A 379 3.48 -20.63 9.18
CA TRP A 379 2.06 -20.88 9.04
C TRP A 379 1.31 -19.57 8.80
N VAL A 380 0.46 -19.57 7.81
CA VAL A 380 -0.30 -18.38 7.41
C VAL A 380 -1.78 -18.71 7.19
N PRO A 381 -2.69 -17.77 7.45
CA PRO A 381 -4.10 -17.97 7.15
C PRO A 381 -4.33 -18.05 5.64
N ALA A 382 -5.44 -18.68 5.25
CA ALA A 382 -5.74 -18.95 3.85
C ALA A 382 -5.80 -17.68 2.98
N SER A 383 -6.28 -16.55 3.52
CA SER A 383 -6.37 -15.28 2.79
C SER A 383 -5.04 -14.81 2.20
N THR A 384 -3.90 -15.16 2.82
CA THR A 384 -2.56 -14.80 2.31
C THR A 384 -2.20 -15.44 0.97
N VAL A 385 -2.80 -16.57 0.63
CA VAL A 385 -2.51 -17.29 -0.62
C VAL A 385 -3.67 -17.22 -1.63
N ILE A 386 -4.88 -17.01 -1.16
CA ILE A 386 -6.08 -16.99 -2.03
C ILE A 386 -6.08 -15.79 -2.98
N GLY A 387 -5.55 -14.63 -2.56
CA GLY A 387 -5.36 -13.50 -3.47
C GLY A 387 -4.54 -13.88 -4.70
N GLY A 388 -3.48 -14.67 -4.51
CA GLY A 388 -2.67 -15.22 -5.60
C GLY A 388 -3.42 -16.23 -6.46
N VAL A 389 -4.29 -17.06 -5.89
CA VAL A 389 -5.13 -17.98 -6.67
C VAL A 389 -6.08 -17.22 -7.59
N TYR A 390 -6.64 -16.11 -7.11
CA TYR A 390 -7.51 -15.28 -7.95
C TYR A 390 -6.72 -14.57 -9.05
N ALA A 391 -5.55 -14.02 -8.72
CA ALA A 391 -4.65 -13.43 -9.71
C ALA A 391 -4.26 -14.43 -10.81
N TYR A 392 -3.86 -15.64 -10.42
CA TYR A 392 -3.53 -16.70 -11.37
C TYR A 392 -4.72 -17.09 -12.26
N ASN A 393 -5.92 -17.24 -11.65
CA ASN A 393 -7.14 -17.54 -12.41
C ASN A 393 -7.43 -16.45 -13.45
N ASP A 394 -7.26 -15.20 -13.09
CA ASP A 394 -7.55 -14.05 -13.94
C ASP A 394 -6.52 -13.90 -15.08
N THR A 395 -5.28 -14.32 -14.83
CA THR A 395 -4.20 -14.31 -15.84
C THR A 395 -4.34 -15.45 -16.86
N VAL A 396 -4.67 -16.68 -16.42
CA VAL A 396 -4.74 -17.86 -17.31
C VAL A 396 -6.12 -18.09 -17.91
N SER A 397 -7.14 -17.42 -17.38
CA SER A 397 -8.53 -17.55 -17.80
C SER A 397 -9.20 -16.18 -17.64
N GLU A 398 -10.39 -16.12 -17.07
CA GLU A 398 -11.14 -14.90 -16.83
C GLU A 398 -11.70 -14.91 -15.39
N PRO A 399 -12.03 -13.75 -14.81
CA PRO A 399 -12.55 -13.64 -13.45
C PRO A 399 -13.78 -14.51 -13.13
N TRP A 400 -14.55 -14.87 -14.15
CA TRP A 400 -15.74 -15.72 -14.01
C TRP A 400 -15.49 -17.22 -14.12
N PHE A 401 -14.25 -17.65 -14.32
CA PHE A 401 -13.90 -19.06 -14.19
C PHE A 401 -13.75 -19.42 -12.70
N ALA A 402 -13.97 -20.70 -12.37
CA ALA A 402 -13.85 -21.19 -11.01
C ALA A 402 -12.40 -21.17 -10.52
N PRO A 403 -12.02 -20.38 -9.51
CA PRO A 403 -10.68 -20.34 -8.95
C PRO A 403 -10.48 -21.53 -7.99
N ALA A 404 -10.66 -22.74 -8.50
CA ALA A 404 -10.58 -23.98 -7.74
C ALA A 404 -10.26 -25.18 -8.65
N GLY A 405 -9.90 -26.29 -8.04
CA GLY A 405 -9.54 -27.51 -8.73
C GLY A 405 -8.07 -27.54 -9.18
N ILE A 406 -7.68 -28.65 -9.79
CA ILE A 406 -6.28 -28.94 -10.12
C ILE A 406 -5.68 -27.91 -11.09
N ASN A 407 -6.49 -27.43 -12.04
CA ASN A 407 -6.00 -26.56 -13.11
C ASN A 407 -5.82 -25.08 -12.69
N ARG A 408 -6.65 -24.57 -11.78
CA ARG A 408 -6.69 -23.15 -11.42
C ARG A 408 -6.63 -22.88 -9.92
N GLY A 409 -6.81 -23.90 -9.08
CA GLY A 409 -6.77 -23.79 -7.64
C GLY A 409 -5.48 -24.33 -7.02
N GLY A 410 -4.45 -24.61 -7.80
CA GLY A 410 -3.16 -25.08 -7.29
C GLY A 410 -2.45 -24.00 -6.46
N LEU A 411 -1.92 -24.39 -5.31
CA LEU A 411 -1.20 -23.51 -4.40
C LEU A 411 0.31 -23.78 -4.52
N SER A 412 0.95 -23.27 -5.55
CA SER A 412 2.36 -23.52 -5.89
C SER A 412 3.35 -23.06 -4.82
N GLN A 413 2.99 -22.00 -4.06
CA GLN A 413 3.82 -21.43 -3.00
C GLN A 413 3.62 -22.13 -1.65
N VAL A 414 2.70 -23.09 -1.55
CA VAL A 414 2.36 -23.78 -0.31
C VAL A 414 3.11 -25.11 -0.19
N VAL A 415 3.82 -25.28 0.92
CA VAL A 415 4.54 -26.51 1.24
C VAL A 415 3.56 -27.60 1.68
N ARG A 416 2.62 -27.26 2.55
CA ARG A 416 1.58 -28.18 3.03
C ARG A 416 0.42 -27.44 3.70
N ALA A 417 -0.74 -28.09 3.76
CA ALA A 417 -1.84 -27.65 4.58
C ALA A 417 -1.65 -28.07 6.04
N GLU A 418 -2.22 -27.33 6.99
CA GLU A 418 -2.21 -27.63 8.42
C GLU A 418 -2.79 -29.01 8.73
N GLN A 419 -3.89 -29.33 8.07
CA GLN A 419 -4.57 -30.61 8.22
C GLN A 419 -4.78 -31.28 6.87
N LYS A 420 -4.54 -32.56 6.80
CA LYS A 420 -4.88 -33.39 5.64
C LYS A 420 -6.36 -33.81 5.75
N LEU A 421 -7.19 -33.18 4.94
CA LEU A 421 -8.64 -33.38 4.99
C LEU A 421 -9.06 -34.72 4.39
N SER A 422 -9.85 -35.50 5.16
CA SER A 422 -10.61 -36.64 4.64
C SER A 422 -11.73 -36.15 3.71
N GLN A 423 -12.31 -37.05 2.92
CA GLN A 423 -13.48 -36.69 2.11
C GLN A 423 -14.65 -36.21 2.98
N ALA A 424 -14.95 -36.91 4.07
CA ALA A 424 -16.02 -36.52 5.00
C ALA A 424 -15.79 -35.11 5.60
N SER A 425 -14.53 -34.78 5.95
CA SER A 425 -14.20 -33.44 6.43
C SER A 425 -14.40 -32.38 5.36
N ARG A 426 -13.99 -32.64 4.10
CA ARG A 426 -14.24 -31.74 2.97
C ARG A 426 -15.72 -31.53 2.69
N ASP A 427 -16.52 -32.62 2.75
CA ASP A 427 -17.98 -32.55 2.55
C ASP A 427 -18.65 -31.73 3.66
N THR A 428 -18.22 -31.90 4.92
CA THR A 428 -18.71 -31.12 6.06
C THR A 428 -18.39 -29.64 5.87
N LEU A 429 -17.14 -29.28 5.55
CA LEU A 429 -16.72 -27.90 5.30
C LEU A 429 -17.53 -27.29 4.14
N TYR A 430 -17.58 -27.99 3.00
CA TYR A 430 -18.22 -27.48 1.79
C TYR A 430 -19.73 -27.32 1.97
N THR A 431 -20.41 -28.24 2.67
CA THR A 431 -21.83 -28.12 3.01
C THR A 431 -22.07 -26.84 3.85
N ASN A 432 -21.16 -26.53 4.76
CA ASN A 432 -21.23 -25.33 5.61
C ASN A 432 -20.53 -24.09 5.03
N LYS A 433 -20.42 -23.99 3.71
CA LYS A 433 -19.92 -22.80 2.98
C LYS A 433 -18.43 -22.49 3.15
N VAL A 434 -17.64 -23.40 3.65
CA VAL A 434 -16.18 -23.26 3.74
C VAL A 434 -15.54 -24.00 2.57
N ASN A 435 -14.64 -23.32 1.87
CA ASN A 435 -13.91 -23.91 0.74
C ASN A 435 -12.69 -24.66 1.26
N PRO A 436 -12.64 -26.01 1.13
CA PRO A 436 -11.53 -26.79 1.64
C PRO A 436 -10.26 -26.59 0.81
N ILE A 437 -9.14 -26.44 1.50
CA ILE A 437 -7.80 -26.57 0.92
C ILE A 437 -7.38 -28.03 1.14
N ALA A 438 -7.29 -28.80 0.08
CA ALA A 438 -7.06 -30.24 0.13
C ALA A 438 -5.68 -30.60 -0.44
N THR A 439 -5.12 -31.68 0.07
CA THR A 439 -3.85 -32.24 -0.45
C THR A 439 -4.14 -33.55 -1.16
N PHE A 440 -3.78 -33.62 -2.46
CA PHE A 440 -3.92 -34.83 -3.23
C PHE A 440 -2.54 -35.41 -3.61
N PRO A 441 -2.40 -36.76 -3.61
CA PRO A 441 -1.18 -37.39 -4.08
C PRO A 441 -0.89 -37.03 -5.55
N GLY A 442 0.36 -36.65 -5.83
CA GLY A 442 0.79 -36.26 -7.18
C GLY A 442 0.39 -34.86 -7.65
N THR A 443 -0.54 -34.17 -6.95
CA THR A 443 -1.00 -32.84 -7.34
C THR A 443 -0.56 -31.76 -6.33
N GLY A 444 -0.33 -32.13 -5.08
CA GLY A 444 0.02 -31.19 -4.01
C GLY A 444 -1.20 -30.57 -3.33
N VAL A 445 -1.06 -29.31 -2.87
CA VAL A 445 -2.09 -28.58 -2.14
C VAL A 445 -2.94 -27.78 -3.11
N VAL A 446 -4.25 -27.90 -3.04
CA VAL A 446 -5.20 -27.33 -4.00
C VAL A 446 -6.42 -26.75 -3.28
N VAL A 447 -6.91 -25.62 -3.73
CA VAL A 447 -8.24 -25.11 -3.37
C VAL A 447 -9.30 -26.01 -4.03
N TYR A 448 -10.13 -26.64 -3.21
CA TYR A 448 -11.12 -27.63 -3.69
C TYR A 448 -12.57 -27.24 -3.39
N GLY A 449 -12.87 -25.95 -3.55
CA GLY A 449 -14.19 -25.38 -3.36
C GLY A 449 -14.25 -23.93 -3.82
N GLN A 450 -15.47 -23.46 -4.13
CA GLN A 450 -15.71 -22.09 -4.58
C GLN A 450 -17.07 -21.56 -4.13
N LYS A 451 -17.42 -21.76 -2.86
CA LYS A 451 -18.66 -21.21 -2.28
C LYS A 451 -18.41 -19.84 -1.67
N THR A 452 -19.42 -18.98 -1.80
CA THR A 452 -19.58 -17.79 -0.98
C THR A 452 -20.21 -18.16 0.37
N LEU A 453 -20.28 -17.22 1.31
CA LEU A 453 -20.93 -17.44 2.60
C LEU A 453 -22.46 -17.31 2.53
N GLN A 454 -23.05 -17.23 1.35
CA GLN A 454 -24.50 -17.16 1.17
C GLN A 454 -25.19 -18.43 1.65
N THR A 455 -26.26 -18.27 2.44
CA THR A 455 -27.05 -19.39 2.97
C THR A 455 -28.10 -19.86 1.98
N ARG A 456 -28.75 -18.92 1.26
CA ARG A 456 -29.75 -19.26 0.26
C ARG A 456 -29.10 -19.92 -0.96
N ALA A 457 -29.63 -21.08 -1.36
CA ALA A 457 -29.21 -21.73 -2.60
C ALA A 457 -29.61 -20.88 -3.81
N SER A 458 -28.62 -20.37 -4.53
CA SER A 458 -28.78 -19.63 -5.79
C SER A 458 -27.42 -19.64 -6.54
N ALA A 459 -27.41 -19.15 -7.77
CA ALA A 459 -26.16 -19.00 -8.53
C ALA A 459 -25.09 -18.15 -7.79
N LEU A 460 -25.53 -17.23 -6.93
CA LEU A 460 -24.64 -16.35 -6.13
C LEU A 460 -23.99 -17.04 -4.93
N ASP A 461 -24.31 -18.30 -4.66
CA ASP A 461 -23.59 -19.10 -3.68
C ASP A 461 -22.22 -19.57 -4.21
N ARG A 462 -21.86 -19.19 -5.47
CA ARG A 462 -20.60 -19.51 -6.14
C ARG A 462 -19.75 -18.29 -6.35
N VAL A 463 -18.45 -18.41 -6.02
CA VAL A 463 -17.48 -17.33 -6.15
C VAL A 463 -17.35 -16.85 -7.60
N ASN A 464 -17.27 -17.77 -8.56
CA ASN A 464 -17.12 -17.42 -9.98
C ASN A 464 -18.33 -16.63 -10.50
N VAL A 465 -19.56 -16.98 -10.13
CA VAL A 465 -20.76 -16.23 -10.53
C VAL A 465 -20.80 -14.86 -9.85
N ARG A 466 -20.41 -14.78 -8.57
CA ARG A 466 -20.34 -13.48 -7.89
C ARG A 466 -19.30 -12.57 -8.57
N ARG A 467 -18.12 -13.10 -8.90
CA ARG A 467 -17.07 -12.34 -9.61
C ARG A 467 -17.49 -11.93 -11.02
N LEU A 468 -18.23 -12.79 -11.74
CA LEU A 468 -18.84 -12.41 -13.01
C LEU A 468 -19.74 -11.19 -12.87
N LEU A 469 -20.65 -11.20 -11.89
CA LEU A 469 -21.57 -10.08 -11.69
C LEU A 469 -20.86 -8.81 -11.23
N ILE A 470 -19.78 -8.93 -10.47
CA ILE A 470 -18.94 -7.78 -10.11
C ILE A 470 -18.30 -7.19 -11.37
N ALA A 471 -17.70 -8.02 -12.22
CA ALA A 471 -17.07 -7.57 -13.47
C ALA A 471 -18.11 -6.94 -14.43
N LEU A 472 -19.27 -7.55 -14.59
CA LEU A 472 -20.36 -7.01 -15.42
C LEU A 472 -20.88 -5.67 -14.89
N LYS A 473 -21.07 -5.55 -13.55
CA LYS A 473 -21.49 -4.28 -12.94
C LYS A 473 -20.47 -3.18 -13.19
N SER A 474 -19.18 -3.46 -12.98
CA SER A 474 -18.11 -2.51 -13.23
C SER A 474 -18.09 -2.05 -14.70
N TYR A 475 -18.15 -2.99 -15.63
CA TYR A 475 -18.17 -2.70 -17.07
C TYR A 475 -19.38 -1.85 -17.48
N ILE A 476 -20.59 -2.24 -17.04
CA ILE A 476 -21.84 -1.50 -17.35
C ILE A 476 -21.79 -0.11 -16.70
N SER A 477 -21.27 0.00 -15.48
CA SER A 477 -21.15 1.30 -14.80
C SER A 477 -20.23 2.26 -15.57
N GLN A 478 -19.08 1.78 -16.05
CA GLN A 478 -18.15 2.59 -16.86
C GLN A 478 -18.82 3.11 -18.14
N ILE A 479 -19.55 2.25 -18.85
CA ILE A 479 -20.29 2.67 -20.05
C ILE A 479 -21.40 3.64 -19.68
N SER A 480 -22.11 3.40 -18.58
CA SER A 480 -23.25 4.23 -18.15
C SER A 480 -22.81 5.64 -17.75
N ASN A 481 -21.59 5.83 -17.27
CA ASN A 481 -21.05 7.15 -16.91
C ASN A 481 -21.02 8.12 -18.08
N THR A 482 -20.88 7.61 -19.31
CA THR A 482 -20.91 8.44 -20.53
C THR A 482 -22.30 8.95 -20.87
N LEU A 483 -23.34 8.35 -20.26
CA LEU A 483 -24.75 8.68 -20.51
C LEU A 483 -25.34 9.62 -19.45
N VAL A 484 -24.59 9.89 -18.40
CA VAL A 484 -25.01 10.83 -17.35
C VAL A 484 -25.17 12.20 -17.99
N PHE A 485 -26.34 12.84 -17.81
CA PHE A 485 -26.76 14.10 -18.43
C PHE A 485 -27.15 14.01 -19.92
N GLU A 486 -27.08 12.85 -20.58
CA GLU A 486 -27.60 12.70 -21.93
C GLU A 486 -29.13 12.61 -21.94
N GLN A 487 -29.75 13.08 -23.05
CA GLN A 487 -31.19 12.99 -23.22
C GLN A 487 -31.64 11.53 -23.36
N ASN A 488 -32.71 11.17 -22.64
CA ASN A 488 -33.28 9.84 -22.67
C ASN A 488 -34.08 9.59 -23.96
N THR A 489 -33.39 9.47 -25.09
CA THR A 489 -33.96 9.19 -26.40
C THR A 489 -33.85 7.71 -26.78
N ILE A 490 -34.60 7.27 -27.79
CA ILE A 490 -34.47 5.91 -28.32
C ILE A 490 -33.06 5.70 -28.91
N ALA A 491 -32.46 6.72 -29.52
CA ALA A 491 -31.12 6.64 -30.06
C ALA A 491 -30.08 6.41 -28.97
N THR A 492 -30.15 7.17 -27.85
CA THR A 492 -29.26 7.01 -26.69
C THR A 492 -29.38 5.62 -26.07
N ARG A 493 -30.61 5.11 -25.91
CA ARG A 493 -30.85 3.75 -25.38
C ARG A 493 -30.28 2.67 -26.31
N ASN A 494 -30.47 2.80 -27.63
CA ASN A 494 -29.95 1.84 -28.59
C ASN A 494 -28.40 1.89 -28.65
N ALA A 495 -27.80 3.05 -28.56
CA ALA A 495 -26.36 3.20 -28.48
C ALA A 495 -25.77 2.50 -27.24
N PHE A 496 -26.42 2.67 -26.07
CA PHE A 496 -26.06 1.95 -24.86
C PHE A 496 -26.20 0.44 -25.01
N LEU A 497 -27.33 -0.05 -25.50
CA LEU A 497 -27.56 -1.49 -25.70
C LEU A 497 -26.55 -2.10 -26.67
N SER A 498 -26.14 -1.39 -27.71
CA SER A 498 -25.14 -1.86 -28.65
C SER A 498 -23.73 -1.99 -28.05
N GLN A 499 -23.44 -1.23 -27.00
CA GLN A 499 -22.15 -1.29 -26.28
C GLN A 499 -22.14 -2.37 -25.18
N VAL A 500 -23.32 -2.69 -24.61
CA VAL A 500 -23.47 -3.65 -23.51
C VAL A 500 -23.70 -5.09 -24.01
N ASN A 501 -24.30 -5.26 -25.18
CA ASN A 501 -24.56 -6.56 -25.82
C ASN A 501 -23.38 -7.03 -26.65
#